data_2effd753eda623e48df675261e05d779
#
_entry.id   2effd753eda623e48df675261e05d779
#
_cell.length_a   1.000
_cell.length_b   1.000
_cell.length_c   1.000
_cell.angle_alpha   90.00
_cell.angle_beta   90.00
_cell.angle_gamma   90.00
#
_symmetry.space_group_name_H-M   'P 1'
#
loop_
_entity.id
_entity.type
_entity.pdbx_description
1 polymer ?
#
loop_
_entity_poly.entity_id
_entity_poly.type
_entity_poly.pdbx_seq_one_letter_code
_entity_poly.pdbx_strand_id
1 'polypeptide(L)'
;RGLADSFSSPLFRTLFNFKGKATISHSSISDRLSTMNTVFFRECYETIYHIFSSLYSTREIENLCLQRVDSTLVSEACNCLQQGISCGNLYGKKKMMKYTINFDGMFASFATIHSGDRESNESVVLPQNVMGHFQKVKDHSSVYILDRGQNSAEAFKAMKSHEGLLFVGRLTEKRKLLVVEDLKKESDVFTDGELLEDKLVKLYKRDEKLNKEGRKKVTSTLADETFRVIRFKPQGKREILLITNFLEPTAQTIARIYRRRWDIEVFFRFIKQELNFSHFLSMNENGIQIVMYMTLITAMLVMIYKRENNIGYTTAVRRMGIELENLIMAIIVIESGGDLNKTQLRPPV
;
A
#
# COMPACT_ATOMS: atom_id res chain seq x y z
N ARG A 1 -24.76 -0.30 7.37
CA ARG A 1 -25.67 -0.08 8.52
C ARG A 1 -24.92 0.65 9.65
N GLY A 2 -23.82 0.13 10.20
CA GLY A 2 -23.14 0.73 11.35
C GLY A 2 -22.79 2.21 11.22
N LEU A 3 -22.38 2.69 10.03
CA LEU A 3 -22.11 4.12 9.80
C LEU A 3 -23.40 4.97 9.91
N ALA A 4 -24.51 4.50 9.36
CA ALA A 4 -25.81 5.20 9.49
C ALA A 4 -26.30 5.23 10.93
N ASP A 5 -26.07 4.14 11.68
CA ASP A 5 -26.40 4.07 13.10
C ASP A 5 -25.54 5.03 13.92
N SER A 6 -24.24 5.18 13.60
CA SER A 6 -23.35 6.17 14.22
C SER A 6 -23.81 7.61 13.99
N PHE A 7 -24.21 7.97 12.76
CA PHE A 7 -24.78 9.28 12.44
C PHE A 7 -26.12 9.56 13.18
N SER A 8 -26.84 8.52 13.53
CA SER A 8 -28.10 8.61 14.26
C SER A 8 -27.92 8.64 15.78
N SER A 9 -26.70 8.38 16.28
CA SER A 9 -26.43 8.36 17.72
C SER A 9 -26.60 9.75 18.34
N PRO A 10 -27.16 9.86 19.56
CA PRO A 10 -27.30 11.15 20.26
C PRO A 10 -25.97 11.88 20.41
N LEU A 11 -24.91 11.14 20.73
CA LEU A 11 -23.55 11.65 20.93
C LEU A 11 -23.02 12.36 19.69
N PHE A 12 -23.09 11.70 18.54
CA PHE A 12 -22.63 12.24 17.26
C PHE A 12 -23.47 13.46 16.84
N ARG A 13 -24.78 13.39 17.05
CA ARG A 13 -25.69 14.49 16.70
C ARG A 13 -25.43 15.74 17.54
N THR A 14 -25.12 15.59 18.82
CA THR A 14 -24.76 16.71 19.69
C THR A 14 -23.42 17.33 19.26
N LEU A 15 -22.39 16.51 19.02
CA LEU A 15 -21.07 16.99 18.60
C LEU A 15 -21.14 17.83 17.31
N PHE A 16 -21.93 17.42 16.34
CA PHE A 16 -22.07 18.12 15.06
C PHE A 16 -23.27 19.08 15.01
N ASN A 17 -23.93 19.35 16.15
CA ASN A 17 -25.09 20.25 16.27
C ASN A 17 -26.19 19.93 15.23
N PHE A 18 -26.45 18.66 14.98
CA PHE A 18 -27.51 18.21 14.09
C PHE A 18 -28.88 18.43 14.74
N LYS A 19 -29.61 19.46 14.26
CA LYS A 19 -30.97 19.78 14.69
C LYS A 19 -32.01 18.90 13.99
N GLY A 20 -32.96 18.33 14.72
CA GLY A 20 -34.06 17.55 14.17
C GLY A 20 -33.94 16.03 14.39
N LYS A 21 -34.99 15.28 14.06
CA LYS A 21 -35.08 13.80 14.21
C LYS A 21 -34.66 13.02 12.94
N ALA A 22 -33.90 13.62 12.04
CA ALA A 22 -33.55 12.97 10.78
C ALA A 22 -32.69 11.74 11.01
N THR A 23 -33.18 10.60 10.61
CA THR A 23 -32.40 9.39 10.44
C THR A 23 -31.69 9.45 9.10
N ILE A 24 -30.40 9.14 9.05
CA ILE A 24 -29.62 9.07 7.81
C ILE A 24 -29.65 7.64 7.31
N SER A 25 -30.10 7.43 6.06
CA SER A 25 -30.09 6.09 5.47
C SER A 25 -28.70 5.75 4.90
N HIS A 26 -28.40 4.47 4.78
CA HIS A 26 -27.18 4.00 4.12
C HIS A 26 -27.09 4.48 2.66
N SER A 27 -28.24 4.51 1.94
CA SER A 27 -28.30 5.04 0.57
C SER A 27 -27.92 6.50 0.51
N SER A 28 -28.48 7.34 1.41
CA SER A 28 -28.13 8.77 1.47
C SER A 28 -26.65 9.02 1.69
N ILE A 29 -25.98 8.18 2.51
CA ILE A 29 -24.52 8.26 2.70
C ILE A 29 -23.79 7.86 1.42
N SER A 30 -24.18 6.76 0.77
CA SER A 30 -23.59 6.31 -0.48
C SER A 30 -23.73 7.33 -1.60
N ASP A 31 -24.94 7.92 -1.75
CA ASP A 31 -25.22 8.95 -2.74
C ASP A 31 -24.40 10.21 -2.49
N ARG A 32 -24.27 10.62 -1.24
CA ARG A 32 -23.43 11.76 -0.88
C ARG A 32 -21.96 11.51 -1.18
N LEU A 33 -21.41 10.34 -0.83
CA LEU A 33 -20.04 9.96 -1.15
C LEU A 33 -19.78 9.96 -2.66
N SER A 34 -20.77 9.61 -3.49
CA SER A 34 -20.63 9.62 -4.95
C SER A 34 -20.50 11.03 -5.56
N THR A 35 -20.91 12.07 -4.84
CA THR A 35 -20.94 13.46 -5.31
C THR A 35 -19.95 14.39 -4.62
N MET A 36 -19.30 13.94 -3.54
CA MET A 36 -18.31 14.75 -2.82
C MET A 36 -17.02 14.92 -3.63
N ASN A 37 -16.29 16.00 -3.36
CA ASN A 37 -15.04 16.28 -4.04
C ASN A 37 -13.91 15.36 -3.52
N THR A 38 -13.49 14.39 -4.33
CA THR A 38 -12.40 13.46 -4.01
C THR A 38 -11.05 14.16 -3.82
N VAL A 39 -10.81 15.27 -4.55
CA VAL A 39 -9.56 16.04 -4.46
C VAL A 39 -9.37 16.55 -3.03
N PHE A 40 -10.43 17.05 -2.38
CA PHE A 40 -10.36 17.49 -0.99
C PHE A 40 -9.85 16.38 -0.04
N PHE A 41 -10.39 15.17 -0.14
CA PHE A 41 -9.98 14.05 0.72
C PHE A 41 -8.55 13.59 0.42
N ARG A 42 -8.15 13.64 -0.84
CA ARG A 42 -6.77 13.37 -1.23
C ARG A 42 -5.81 14.39 -0.61
N GLU A 43 -6.10 15.67 -0.73
CA GLU A 43 -5.28 16.74 -0.18
C GLU A 43 -5.21 16.67 1.36
N CYS A 44 -6.32 16.36 2.03
CA CYS A 44 -6.31 16.10 3.47
C CYS A 44 -5.37 14.94 3.83
N TYR A 45 -5.49 13.82 3.11
CA TYR A 45 -4.61 12.66 3.34
C TYR A 45 -3.13 13.02 3.13
N GLU A 46 -2.81 13.71 2.04
CA GLU A 46 -1.45 14.10 1.69
C GLU A 46 -0.85 15.08 2.72
N THR A 47 -1.65 16.05 3.15
CA THR A 47 -1.26 17.03 4.18
C THR A 47 -0.98 16.34 5.52
N ILE A 48 -1.89 15.47 5.96
CA ILE A 48 -1.75 14.71 7.21
C ILE A 48 -0.52 13.78 7.14
N TYR A 49 -0.34 13.08 6.01
CA TYR A 49 0.84 12.25 5.79
C TYR A 49 2.13 13.08 5.89
N HIS A 50 2.17 14.25 5.25
CA HIS A 50 3.35 15.12 5.27
C HIS A 50 3.68 15.60 6.70
N ILE A 51 2.67 16.00 7.47
CA ILE A 51 2.85 16.41 8.87
C ILE A 51 3.39 15.23 9.70
N PHE A 52 2.79 14.07 9.62
CA PHE A 52 3.18 12.92 10.45
C PHE A 52 4.52 12.31 10.02
N SER A 53 4.81 12.22 8.72
CA SER A 53 6.10 11.73 8.25
C SER A 53 7.27 12.65 8.63
N SER A 54 7.03 13.94 8.84
CA SER A 54 8.04 14.88 9.35
C SER A 54 8.31 14.71 10.86
N LEU A 55 7.29 14.28 11.61
CA LEU A 55 7.41 14.05 13.07
C LEU A 55 7.98 12.66 13.41
N TYR A 56 7.68 11.66 12.59
CA TYR A 56 8.08 10.28 12.80
C TYR A 56 9.05 9.83 11.70
N SER A 57 10.32 9.67 12.06
CA SER A 57 11.31 9.16 11.09
C SER A 57 10.93 7.78 10.59
N THR A 58 10.88 7.63 9.26
CA THR A 58 10.64 6.37 8.55
C THR A 58 11.93 5.79 7.94
N ARG A 59 13.09 6.39 8.28
CA ARG A 59 14.39 5.91 7.79
C ARG A 59 14.82 4.68 8.56
N GLU A 60 15.31 3.69 7.82
CA GLU A 60 15.64 2.36 8.34
C GLU A 60 17.08 1.98 8.02
N ILE A 61 17.28 0.93 7.21
CA ILE A 61 18.58 0.37 6.88
C ILE A 61 19.44 1.43 6.18
N GLU A 62 20.64 1.68 6.70
CA GLU A 62 21.58 2.67 6.15
C GLU A 62 20.96 4.06 5.92
N ASN A 63 20.03 4.45 6.78
CA ASN A 63 19.32 5.73 6.71
C ASN A 63 18.47 5.92 5.43
N LEU A 64 18.08 4.83 4.76
CA LEU A 64 17.23 4.83 3.57
C LEU A 64 15.75 4.86 3.95
N CYS A 65 14.93 5.52 3.13
CA CYS A 65 13.49 5.42 3.19
C CYS A 65 13.02 4.23 2.34
N LEU A 66 12.55 3.16 2.99
CA LEU A 66 12.12 1.95 2.31
C LEU A 66 10.63 2.02 1.97
N GLN A 67 10.30 2.06 0.69
CA GLN A 67 8.93 2.09 0.18
C GLN A 67 8.51 0.68 -0.24
N ARG A 68 7.69 0.01 0.57
CA ARG A 68 7.09 -1.30 0.23
C ARG A 68 5.90 -1.04 -0.69
N VAL A 69 5.93 -1.59 -1.87
CA VAL A 69 4.88 -1.40 -2.88
C VAL A 69 4.20 -2.72 -3.17
N ASP A 70 2.91 -2.78 -2.91
CA ASP A 70 2.12 -3.98 -3.16
C ASP A 70 0.66 -3.62 -3.43
N SER A 71 -0.07 -4.57 -4.00
CA SER A 71 -1.47 -4.40 -4.35
C SER A 71 -2.35 -5.34 -3.56
N THR A 72 -3.56 -4.87 -3.25
CA THR A 72 -4.57 -5.73 -2.66
C THR A 72 -5.89 -5.61 -3.41
N LEU A 73 -6.62 -6.71 -3.51
CA LEU A 73 -7.93 -6.77 -4.14
C LEU A 73 -9.02 -6.74 -3.08
N VAL A 74 -10.06 -5.97 -3.36
CA VAL A 74 -11.31 -5.97 -2.61
C VAL A 74 -12.43 -6.34 -3.56
N SER A 75 -13.14 -7.41 -3.25
CA SER A 75 -14.26 -7.92 -4.06
C SER A 75 -15.59 -7.50 -3.46
N GLU A 76 -16.55 -7.31 -4.34
CA GLU A 76 -17.91 -7.04 -3.99
C GLU A 76 -18.71 -8.33 -3.70
N ALA A 77 -19.69 -8.24 -2.78
CA ALA A 77 -20.58 -9.36 -2.48
C ALA A 77 -21.80 -9.46 -3.43
N CYS A 78 -22.19 -8.34 -4.06
CA CYS A 78 -23.46 -8.22 -4.79
C CYS A 78 -23.27 -7.45 -6.11
N ASN A 79 -22.86 -7.83 -7.15
CA ASN A 79 -22.76 -7.28 -8.54
C ASN A 79 -23.26 -5.82 -8.77
N CYS A 80 -23.05 -4.92 -7.83
CA CYS A 80 -23.51 -3.54 -7.87
C CYS A 80 -22.42 -2.53 -8.24
N LEU A 81 -21.14 -2.94 -8.29
CA LEU A 81 -20.04 -2.09 -8.74
C LEU A 81 -20.24 -1.69 -10.20
N GLN A 82 -20.31 -0.38 -10.43
CA GLN A 82 -20.43 0.16 -11.79
C GLN A 82 -19.16 -0.11 -12.61
N GLN A 83 -18.00 0.06 -11.99
CA GLN A 83 -16.68 -0.18 -12.58
C GLN A 83 -15.91 -1.20 -11.73
N GLY A 84 -14.96 -1.90 -12.33
CA GLY A 84 -14.13 -2.86 -11.61
C GLY A 84 -13.53 -3.93 -12.51
N ILE A 85 -12.46 -4.53 -12.03
CA ILE A 85 -11.78 -5.66 -12.68
C ILE A 85 -12.69 -6.87 -12.62
N SER A 86 -12.99 -7.45 -13.79
CA SER A 86 -13.83 -8.63 -13.88
C SER A 86 -13.10 -9.88 -13.36
N CYS A 87 -13.70 -10.58 -12.39
CA CYS A 87 -13.13 -11.82 -11.85
C CYS A 87 -14.22 -12.90 -11.73
N GLY A 88 -13.89 -14.12 -12.14
CA GLY A 88 -14.75 -15.28 -11.99
C GLY A 88 -15.13 -15.98 -13.29
N ASN A 89 -15.59 -17.22 -13.17
CA ASN A 89 -16.06 -18.05 -14.27
C ASN A 89 -17.46 -17.59 -14.74
N LEU A 90 -17.89 -18.08 -15.92
CA LEU A 90 -19.10 -17.76 -16.67
C LEU A 90 -20.43 -17.57 -15.88
N TYR A 91 -20.50 -17.96 -14.61
CA TYR A 91 -21.72 -17.94 -13.79
C TYR A 91 -21.79 -16.87 -12.69
N GLY A 92 -20.83 -15.95 -12.63
CA GLY A 92 -20.85 -14.85 -11.65
C GLY A 92 -19.66 -13.94 -11.81
N LYS A 93 -19.74 -13.00 -12.73
CA LYS A 93 -18.71 -11.96 -12.90
C LYS A 93 -18.76 -11.01 -11.71
N LYS A 94 -18.07 -11.37 -10.62
CA LYS A 94 -17.82 -10.43 -9.54
C LYS A 94 -16.82 -9.38 -10.02
N LYS A 95 -17.10 -8.13 -9.72
CA LYS A 95 -16.15 -7.03 -9.94
C LYS A 95 -15.32 -6.81 -8.69
N MET A 96 -14.08 -6.40 -8.91
CA MET A 96 -13.12 -6.10 -7.84
C MET A 96 -12.42 -4.78 -8.12
N MET A 97 -12.04 -4.10 -7.04
CA MET A 97 -11.14 -2.95 -7.10
C MET A 97 -9.75 -3.37 -6.62
N LYS A 98 -8.72 -2.93 -7.33
CA LYS A 98 -7.33 -3.14 -6.91
C LYS A 98 -6.81 -1.84 -6.30
N TYR A 99 -6.28 -1.94 -5.11
CA TYR A 99 -5.58 -0.85 -4.42
C TYR A 99 -4.09 -1.14 -4.46
N THR A 100 -3.31 -0.20 -4.98
CA THR A 100 -1.85 -0.27 -4.91
C THR A 100 -1.37 0.78 -3.92
N ILE A 101 -0.60 0.36 -2.92
CA ILE A 101 -0.18 1.21 -1.81
C ILE A 101 1.35 1.17 -1.70
N ASN A 102 1.95 2.33 -1.47
CA ASN A 102 3.30 2.46 -0.97
C ASN A 102 3.22 2.61 0.55
N PHE A 103 4.02 1.84 1.26
CA PHE A 103 4.11 1.85 2.70
C PHE A 103 5.55 2.11 3.13
N ASP A 104 5.78 3.20 3.87
CA ASP A 104 7.13 3.63 4.26
C ASP A 104 7.66 2.95 5.54
N GLY A 105 6.91 1.96 6.06
CA GLY A 105 7.22 1.24 7.29
C GLY A 105 6.43 1.75 8.50
N MET A 106 5.88 2.95 8.41
CA MET A 106 4.98 3.52 9.41
C MET A 106 3.64 3.94 8.81
N PHE A 107 3.64 4.59 7.65
CA PHE A 107 2.43 5.12 7.02
C PHE A 107 2.28 4.65 5.57
N ALA A 108 1.05 4.64 5.07
CA ALA A 108 0.82 4.60 3.65
C ALA A 108 1.20 5.96 3.06
N SER A 109 2.28 6.02 2.28
CA SER A 109 2.82 7.26 1.71
C SER A 109 2.14 7.65 0.40
N PHE A 110 1.62 6.66 -0.33
CA PHE A 110 0.94 6.85 -1.60
C PHE A 110 -0.05 5.70 -1.85
N ALA A 111 -1.17 6.01 -2.50
CA ALA A 111 -2.18 5.01 -2.83
C ALA A 111 -2.87 5.34 -4.15
N THR A 112 -3.12 4.32 -4.95
CA THR A 112 -3.89 4.39 -6.19
C THR A 112 -4.96 3.30 -6.23
N ILE A 113 -6.05 3.57 -6.97
CA ILE A 113 -7.13 2.62 -7.22
C ILE A 113 -7.15 2.30 -8.71
N HIS A 114 -7.40 1.03 -9.01
CA HIS A 114 -7.46 0.53 -10.37
C HIS A 114 -8.75 -0.25 -10.55
N SER A 115 -9.48 0.06 -11.63
CA SER A 115 -10.76 -0.54 -11.98
C SER A 115 -10.77 -1.20 -13.37
N GLY A 116 -9.75 -0.97 -14.19
CA GLY A 116 -9.64 -1.51 -15.55
C GLY A 116 -9.07 -2.93 -15.59
N ASP A 117 -9.54 -3.77 -16.53
CA ASP A 117 -9.07 -5.15 -16.67
C ASP A 117 -7.56 -5.25 -16.96
N ARG A 118 -6.96 -4.27 -17.66
CA ARG A 118 -5.50 -4.22 -17.91
C ARG A 118 -4.71 -4.00 -16.64
N GLU A 119 -5.30 -3.30 -15.69
CA GLU A 119 -4.72 -2.96 -14.38
C GLU A 119 -4.82 -4.13 -13.38
N SER A 120 -5.45 -5.23 -13.77
CA SER A 120 -5.39 -6.49 -13.03
C SER A 120 -3.96 -7.01 -12.92
N ASN A 121 -3.11 -6.69 -13.92
CA ASN A 121 -1.73 -7.14 -13.98
C ASN A 121 -0.81 -6.24 -13.13
N GLU A 122 -0.13 -6.82 -12.16
CA GLU A 122 0.85 -6.14 -11.29
C GLU A 122 2.03 -5.55 -12.07
N SER A 123 2.41 -6.17 -13.20
CA SER A 123 3.47 -5.64 -14.07
C SER A 123 3.12 -4.27 -14.68
N VAL A 124 1.86 -3.87 -14.66
CA VAL A 124 1.39 -2.56 -15.13
C VAL A 124 1.28 -1.58 -13.97
N VAL A 125 0.58 -1.96 -12.90
CA VAL A 125 0.21 -1.03 -11.82
C VAL A 125 1.36 -0.71 -10.87
N LEU A 126 2.23 -1.68 -10.57
CA LEU A 126 3.33 -1.45 -9.63
C LEU A 126 4.33 -0.42 -10.14
N PRO A 127 4.84 -0.50 -11.40
CA PRO A 127 5.76 0.52 -11.92
C PRO A 127 5.11 1.89 -12.03
N GLN A 128 3.85 1.97 -12.44
CA GLN A 128 3.12 3.24 -12.50
C GLN A 128 3.00 3.90 -11.13
N ASN A 129 2.68 3.11 -10.11
CA ASN A 129 2.58 3.58 -8.74
C ASN A 129 3.94 4.04 -8.20
N VAL A 130 5.01 3.28 -8.44
CA VAL A 130 6.39 3.66 -8.07
C VAL A 130 6.80 4.98 -8.72
N MET A 131 6.62 5.09 -10.03
CA MET A 131 7.00 6.31 -10.77
C MET A 131 6.16 7.52 -10.34
N GLY A 132 4.86 7.33 -10.14
CA GLY A 132 3.96 8.39 -9.66
C GLY A 132 4.35 8.91 -8.27
N HIS A 133 4.68 8.02 -7.35
CA HIS A 133 5.18 8.41 -6.03
C HIS A 133 6.54 9.11 -6.12
N PHE A 134 7.50 8.54 -6.86
CA PHE A 134 8.84 9.10 -7.02
C PHE A 134 8.81 10.52 -7.59
N GLN A 135 8.01 10.76 -8.63
CA GLN A 135 7.86 12.09 -9.23
C GLN A 135 7.28 13.11 -8.25
N LYS A 136 6.40 12.66 -7.34
CA LYS A 136 5.74 13.52 -6.35
C LYS A 136 6.65 13.91 -5.20
N VAL A 137 7.40 12.96 -4.66
CA VAL A 137 8.23 13.15 -3.45
C VAL A 137 9.63 13.65 -3.79
N LYS A 138 10.17 13.32 -4.97
CA LYS A 138 11.55 13.65 -5.42
C LYS A 138 12.62 13.27 -4.39
N ASP A 139 12.38 12.22 -3.60
CA ASP A 139 13.30 11.76 -2.56
C ASP A 139 14.23 10.68 -3.12
N HIS A 140 15.45 11.09 -3.46
CA HIS A 140 16.50 10.21 -3.94
C HIS A 140 17.06 9.23 -2.89
N SER A 141 16.62 9.32 -1.62
CA SER A 141 16.97 8.35 -0.59
C SER A 141 16.00 7.17 -0.50
N SER A 142 14.93 7.18 -1.29
CA SER A 142 13.90 6.15 -1.28
C SER A 142 14.29 4.94 -2.12
N VAL A 143 14.10 3.73 -1.53
CA VAL A 143 14.26 2.44 -2.21
C VAL A 143 12.93 1.73 -2.27
N TYR A 144 12.45 1.40 -3.48
CA TYR A 144 11.17 0.73 -3.69
C TYR A 144 11.33 -0.78 -3.64
N ILE A 145 10.55 -1.45 -2.79
CA ILE A 145 10.57 -2.89 -2.61
C ILE A 145 9.34 -3.50 -3.29
N LEU A 146 9.57 -4.40 -4.25
CA LEU A 146 8.54 -4.99 -5.10
C LEU A 146 8.46 -6.50 -4.91
N ASP A 147 7.25 -7.08 -4.92
CA ASP A 147 7.11 -8.54 -4.87
C ASP A 147 7.27 -9.18 -6.25
N ARG A 148 7.23 -10.51 -6.26
CA ARG A 148 7.44 -11.41 -7.41
C ARG A 148 6.45 -11.19 -8.57
N GLY A 149 5.33 -10.50 -8.37
CA GLY A 149 4.39 -10.11 -9.41
C GLY A 149 5.01 -9.28 -10.53
N GLN A 150 6.08 -8.53 -10.21
CA GLN A 150 6.80 -7.73 -11.20
C GLN A 150 7.94 -8.52 -11.84
N ASN A 151 7.79 -8.87 -13.13
CA ASN A 151 8.78 -9.61 -13.92
C ASN A 151 9.03 -9.02 -15.33
N SER A 152 8.43 -7.88 -15.67
CA SER A 152 8.59 -7.25 -16.98
C SER A 152 9.95 -6.54 -17.10
N ALA A 153 10.71 -6.88 -18.13
CA ALA A 153 11.98 -6.21 -18.43
C ALA A 153 11.77 -4.73 -18.80
N GLU A 154 10.67 -4.43 -19.49
CA GLU A 154 10.28 -3.07 -19.86
C GLU A 154 9.97 -2.22 -18.63
N ALA A 155 9.29 -2.78 -17.65
CA ALA A 155 8.96 -2.10 -16.40
C ALA A 155 10.21 -1.80 -15.57
N PHE A 156 11.14 -2.75 -15.46
CA PHE A 156 12.43 -2.51 -14.80
C PHE A 156 13.27 -1.46 -15.55
N LYS A 157 13.26 -1.49 -16.89
CA LYS A 157 13.90 -0.46 -17.71
C LYS A 157 13.28 0.90 -17.45
N ALA A 158 11.94 1.02 -17.47
CA ALA A 158 11.23 2.26 -17.21
C ALA A 158 11.54 2.83 -15.83
N MET A 159 11.59 2.00 -14.78
CA MET A 159 11.99 2.46 -13.45
C MET A 159 13.46 2.91 -13.42
N LYS A 160 14.37 2.16 -14.03
CA LYS A 160 15.80 2.50 -14.07
C LYS A 160 16.08 3.79 -14.85
N SER A 161 15.28 4.15 -15.86
CA SER A 161 15.46 5.37 -16.63
C SER A 161 15.16 6.66 -15.85
N HIS A 162 14.54 6.55 -14.66
CA HIS A 162 14.35 7.69 -13.77
C HIS A 162 15.58 7.83 -12.87
N GLU A 163 16.33 8.91 -13.08
CA GLU A 163 17.54 9.18 -12.28
C GLU A 163 17.22 9.25 -10.79
N GLY A 164 17.99 8.54 -9.98
CA GLY A 164 17.81 8.45 -8.52
C GLY A 164 16.70 7.50 -8.06
N LEU A 165 15.91 6.89 -8.95
CA LEU A 165 14.94 5.87 -8.56
C LEU A 165 15.65 4.54 -8.30
N LEU A 166 15.64 4.08 -7.05
CA LEU A 166 16.22 2.81 -6.63
C LEU A 166 15.12 1.80 -6.32
N PHE A 167 15.33 0.54 -6.71
CA PHE A 167 14.40 -0.53 -6.38
C PHE A 167 15.09 -1.86 -6.05
N VAL A 168 14.39 -2.70 -5.28
CA VAL A 168 14.71 -4.10 -5.02
C VAL A 168 13.45 -4.92 -5.28
N GLY A 169 13.51 -5.83 -6.24
CA GLY A 169 12.40 -6.70 -6.60
C GLY A 169 12.75 -8.17 -6.49
N ARG A 170 11.75 -9.05 -6.50
CA ARG A 170 11.94 -10.49 -6.55
C ARG A 170 11.60 -11.03 -7.94
N LEU A 171 12.50 -11.77 -8.54
CA LEU A 171 12.28 -12.48 -9.80
C LEU A 171 11.74 -13.89 -9.55
N THR A 172 11.14 -14.47 -10.59
CA THR A 172 10.84 -15.89 -10.63
C THR A 172 12.14 -16.68 -10.82
N GLU A 173 12.29 -17.81 -10.14
CA GLU A 173 13.51 -18.65 -10.15
C GLU A 173 13.93 -19.11 -11.56
N LYS A 174 12.95 -19.30 -12.46
CA LYS A 174 13.16 -19.76 -13.84
C LYS A 174 13.38 -18.63 -14.85
N ARG A 175 13.56 -17.38 -14.39
CA ARG A 175 13.78 -16.23 -15.30
C ARG A 175 15.07 -16.43 -16.10
N LYS A 176 14.99 -16.37 -17.44
CA LYS A 176 16.18 -16.41 -18.30
C LYS A 176 16.95 -15.10 -18.19
N LEU A 177 18.24 -15.21 -17.92
CA LEU A 177 19.17 -14.11 -17.72
C LEU A 177 20.41 -14.34 -18.58
N LEU A 178 21.02 -13.27 -19.11
CA LEU A 178 22.36 -13.30 -19.67
C LEU A 178 23.31 -12.68 -18.64
N VAL A 179 24.23 -13.48 -18.14
CA VAL A 179 25.27 -13.00 -17.21
C VAL A 179 26.26 -12.13 -17.97
N VAL A 180 26.53 -10.93 -17.47
CA VAL A 180 27.50 -9.97 -17.99
C VAL A 180 28.76 -10.03 -17.16
N GLU A 181 28.64 -10.08 -15.82
CA GLU A 181 29.76 -10.08 -14.89
C GLU A 181 29.37 -10.82 -13.60
N ASP A 182 30.33 -11.52 -13.00
CA ASP A 182 30.16 -12.12 -11.66
C ASP A 182 30.75 -11.16 -10.62
N LEU A 183 29.93 -10.74 -9.69
CA LEU A 183 30.28 -9.78 -8.62
C LEU A 183 30.59 -10.49 -7.29
N LYS A 184 30.27 -11.79 -7.16
CA LYS A 184 30.46 -12.55 -5.92
C LYS A 184 31.96 -12.65 -5.61
N LYS A 185 32.32 -12.29 -4.38
CA LYS A 185 33.69 -12.40 -3.84
C LYS A 185 33.72 -13.48 -2.76
N GLU A 186 34.86 -14.17 -2.62
CA GLU A 186 35.07 -15.15 -1.54
C GLU A 186 35.00 -14.51 -0.14
N SER A 187 35.30 -13.20 -0.06
CA SER A 187 35.23 -12.41 1.19
C SER A 187 33.84 -11.95 1.57
N ASP A 188 32.80 -12.22 0.75
CA ASP A 188 31.45 -11.72 1.02
C ASP A 188 30.85 -12.41 2.24
N VAL A 189 30.59 -11.61 3.28
CA VAL A 189 29.93 -12.08 4.49
C VAL A 189 28.42 -12.04 4.29
N PHE A 190 27.76 -13.19 4.42
CA PHE A 190 26.30 -13.29 4.33
C PHE A 190 25.77 -14.06 5.54
N THR A 191 25.24 -13.33 6.53
CA THR A 191 24.82 -13.89 7.84
C THR A 191 23.40 -14.46 7.83
N ASP A 192 22.59 -14.08 6.86
CA ASP A 192 21.16 -14.44 6.80
C ASP A 192 20.85 -15.73 6.02
N GLY A 193 21.89 -16.53 5.76
CA GLY A 193 21.82 -17.77 4.99
C GLY A 193 23.08 -17.97 4.14
N GLU A 194 22.92 -18.50 2.93
CA GLU A 194 23.99 -18.78 1.97
C GLU A 194 23.82 -17.88 0.73
N LEU A 195 24.83 -17.09 0.39
CA LEU A 195 24.90 -16.33 -0.86
C LEU A 195 25.33 -17.28 -2.01
N LEU A 196 24.43 -17.54 -2.94
CA LEU A 196 24.66 -18.44 -4.08
C LEU A 196 25.26 -17.69 -5.27
N GLU A 197 24.66 -16.54 -5.64
CA GLU A 197 25.07 -15.73 -6.79
C GLU A 197 24.93 -14.23 -6.49
N ASP A 198 25.86 -13.46 -7.03
CA ASP A 198 25.79 -11.99 -7.12
C ASP A 198 26.36 -11.57 -8.47
N LYS A 199 25.52 -11.14 -9.40
CA LYS A 199 25.87 -10.98 -10.82
C LYS A 199 25.25 -9.75 -11.45
N LEU A 200 25.94 -9.13 -12.40
CA LEU A 200 25.33 -8.23 -13.36
C LEU A 200 24.76 -9.04 -14.53
N VAL A 201 23.50 -8.76 -14.87
CA VAL A 201 22.78 -9.51 -15.89
C VAL A 201 21.99 -8.59 -16.82
N LYS A 202 21.69 -9.10 -18.02
CA LYS A 202 20.67 -8.57 -18.92
C LYS A 202 19.46 -9.48 -18.92
N LEU A 203 18.27 -8.87 -18.97
CA LEU A 203 17.00 -9.59 -19.01
C LEU A 203 16.60 -9.91 -20.44
N TYR A 204 15.96 -11.05 -20.66
CA TYR A 204 15.26 -11.32 -21.91
C TYR A 204 13.87 -10.73 -21.90
N LYS A 205 13.52 -9.98 -22.96
CA LYS A 205 12.17 -9.53 -23.25
C LYS A 205 11.40 -10.64 -23.93
N ARG A 206 10.10 -10.71 -23.66
CA ARG A 206 9.18 -11.60 -24.35
C ARG A 206 8.37 -10.78 -25.34
N ASP A 207 8.69 -10.93 -26.63
CA ASP A 207 7.95 -10.30 -27.72
C ASP A 207 6.92 -11.26 -28.27
N GLU A 208 5.65 -10.92 -28.19
CA GLU A 208 4.57 -11.67 -28.82
C GLU A 208 4.23 -11.01 -30.15
N LYS A 209 4.50 -11.69 -31.25
CA LYS A 209 4.10 -11.27 -32.61
C LYS A 209 3.10 -12.28 -33.18
N LEU A 210 2.10 -11.79 -33.87
CA LEU A 210 1.23 -12.64 -34.68
C LEU A 210 2.00 -13.01 -35.96
N ASN A 211 2.05 -14.32 -36.30
CA ASN A 211 2.55 -14.77 -37.59
C ASN A 211 1.52 -14.44 -38.68
N LYS A 212 1.89 -14.68 -39.96
CA LYS A 212 1.00 -14.45 -41.11
C LYS A 212 -0.29 -15.27 -41.06
N GLU A 213 -0.35 -16.31 -40.24
CA GLU A 213 -1.49 -17.20 -40.01
C GLU A 213 -2.32 -16.83 -38.78
N GLY A 214 -2.06 -15.68 -38.15
CA GLY A 214 -2.74 -15.22 -36.93
C GLY A 214 -2.37 -15.96 -35.63
N ARG A 215 -1.33 -16.82 -35.65
CA ARG A 215 -0.86 -17.55 -34.48
C ARG A 215 0.16 -16.71 -33.73
N LYS A 216 0.08 -16.72 -32.39
CA LYS A 216 1.06 -16.03 -31.53
C LYS A 216 2.44 -16.69 -31.63
N LYS A 217 3.42 -15.99 -32.19
CA LYS A 217 4.82 -16.37 -32.15
C LYS A 217 5.49 -15.60 -31.01
N VAL A 218 6.00 -16.33 -30.03
CA VAL A 218 6.76 -15.75 -28.92
C VAL A 218 8.25 -15.78 -29.27
N THR A 219 8.86 -14.60 -29.33
CA THR A 219 10.31 -14.43 -29.49
C THR A 219 10.89 -13.84 -28.22
N SER A 220 12.16 -14.16 -27.95
CA SER A 220 12.88 -13.57 -26.82
C SER A 220 14.02 -12.74 -27.37
N THR A 221 14.00 -11.44 -27.10
CA THR A 221 15.08 -10.50 -27.42
C THR A 221 15.76 -10.07 -26.14
N LEU A 222 17.08 -9.79 -26.22
CA LEU A 222 17.84 -9.32 -25.07
C LEU A 222 17.57 -7.84 -24.84
N ALA A 223 17.32 -7.45 -23.59
CA ALA A 223 17.23 -6.04 -23.21
C ALA A 223 18.63 -5.44 -23.10
N ASP A 224 18.78 -4.15 -23.41
CA ASP A 224 20.08 -3.46 -23.36
C ASP A 224 20.52 -3.18 -21.92
N GLU A 225 19.56 -2.96 -21.03
CA GLU A 225 19.82 -2.58 -19.66
C GLU A 225 20.41 -3.72 -18.81
N THR A 226 21.40 -3.37 -18.00
CA THR A 226 21.99 -4.27 -17.01
C THR A 226 21.37 -4.04 -15.63
N PHE A 227 21.19 -5.12 -14.88
CA PHE A 227 20.71 -5.11 -13.50
C PHE A 227 21.59 -6.00 -12.65
N ARG A 228 21.68 -5.75 -11.35
CA ARG A 228 22.29 -6.66 -10.40
C ARG A 228 21.26 -7.69 -9.95
N VAL A 229 21.68 -8.96 -9.93
CA VAL A 229 20.85 -10.07 -9.47
C VAL A 229 21.58 -10.80 -8.36
N ILE A 230 20.89 -11.02 -7.26
CA ILE A 230 21.40 -11.69 -6.07
C ILE A 230 20.54 -12.93 -5.82
N ARG A 231 21.16 -14.10 -5.80
CA ARG A 231 20.53 -15.35 -5.40
C ARG A 231 21.08 -15.80 -4.06
N PHE A 232 20.19 -16.02 -3.12
CA PHE A 232 20.58 -16.53 -1.80
C PHE A 232 19.53 -17.50 -1.25
N LYS A 233 19.97 -18.35 -0.33
CA LYS A 233 19.13 -19.31 0.36
C LYS A 233 19.09 -18.98 1.84
N PRO A 234 17.97 -18.38 2.35
CA PRO A 234 17.79 -18.19 3.77
C PRO A 234 17.78 -19.52 4.51
N GLN A 235 18.24 -19.52 5.76
CA GLN A 235 18.28 -20.74 6.57
C GLN A 235 16.90 -21.39 6.68
N GLY A 236 16.78 -22.67 6.32
CA GLY A 236 15.53 -23.43 6.37
C GLY A 236 14.45 -23.03 5.35
N LYS A 237 14.76 -22.18 4.36
CA LYS A 237 13.80 -21.69 3.35
C LYS A 237 14.25 -22.00 1.92
N ARG A 238 13.35 -21.73 0.96
CA ARG A 238 13.66 -21.82 -0.48
C ARG A 238 14.53 -20.65 -0.92
N GLU A 239 15.24 -20.85 -2.02
CA GLU A 239 16.04 -19.80 -2.66
C GLU A 239 15.21 -18.59 -3.04
N ILE A 240 15.84 -17.44 -2.97
CA ILE A 240 15.26 -16.16 -3.37
C ILE A 240 16.19 -15.55 -4.41
N LEU A 241 15.59 -15.11 -5.53
CA LEU A 241 16.28 -14.40 -6.61
C LEU A 241 15.80 -12.95 -6.61
N LEU A 242 16.70 -12.03 -6.24
CA LEU A 242 16.43 -10.59 -6.23
C LEU A 242 16.99 -9.92 -7.47
N ILE A 243 16.36 -8.82 -7.89
CA ILE A 243 16.84 -7.90 -8.92
C ILE A 243 16.85 -6.48 -8.38
N THR A 244 17.87 -5.72 -8.74
CA THR A 244 17.99 -4.32 -8.31
C THR A 244 18.81 -3.50 -9.31
N ASN A 245 18.58 -2.19 -9.33
CA ASN A 245 19.47 -1.20 -9.94
C ASN A 245 20.37 -0.51 -8.90
N PHE A 246 20.26 -0.89 -7.62
CA PHE A 246 21.05 -0.36 -6.51
C PHE A 246 22.34 -1.19 -6.39
N LEU A 247 23.45 -0.65 -6.92
CA LEU A 247 24.70 -1.42 -7.12
C LEU A 247 25.65 -1.34 -5.94
N GLU A 248 25.65 -0.22 -5.20
CA GLU A 248 26.65 0.07 -4.16
C GLU A 248 26.54 -0.81 -2.90
N PRO A 249 25.33 -1.12 -2.36
CA PRO A 249 25.23 -1.89 -1.12
C PRO A 249 25.68 -3.34 -1.29
N THR A 250 26.08 -3.96 -0.18
CA THR A 250 26.42 -5.39 -0.15
C THR A 250 25.20 -6.27 -0.47
N ALA A 251 25.40 -7.49 -0.93
CA ALA A 251 24.34 -8.48 -1.14
C ALA A 251 23.51 -8.69 0.15
N GLN A 252 24.18 -8.69 1.31
CA GLN A 252 23.55 -8.78 2.63
C GLN A 252 22.58 -7.61 2.88
N THR A 253 22.99 -6.37 2.59
CA THR A 253 22.15 -5.18 2.74
C THR A 253 20.92 -5.26 1.84
N ILE A 254 21.08 -5.64 0.55
CA ILE A 254 19.95 -5.80 -0.39
C ILE A 254 18.98 -6.89 0.11
N ALA A 255 19.47 -8.01 0.63
CA ALA A 255 18.63 -9.06 1.19
C ALA A 255 17.85 -8.57 2.43
N ARG A 256 18.49 -7.77 3.30
CA ARG A 256 17.85 -7.15 4.47
C ARG A 256 16.77 -6.12 4.07
N ILE A 257 17.02 -5.31 3.04
CA ILE A 257 16.03 -4.40 2.46
C ILE A 257 14.83 -5.20 1.97
N TYR A 258 15.04 -6.24 1.18
CA TYR A 258 13.92 -7.05 0.65
C TYR A 258 13.10 -7.73 1.75
N ARG A 259 13.71 -8.13 2.86
CA ARG A 259 13.00 -8.73 4.00
C ARG A 259 11.91 -7.81 4.55
N ARG A 260 12.09 -6.48 4.47
CA ARG A 260 11.11 -5.48 4.89
C ARG A 260 9.83 -5.47 4.04
N ARG A 261 9.83 -6.15 2.89
CA ARG A 261 8.61 -6.30 2.08
C ARG A 261 7.42 -6.84 2.88
N TRP A 262 7.67 -7.72 3.85
CA TRP A 262 6.60 -8.33 4.65
C TRP A 262 5.77 -7.31 5.45
N ASP A 263 6.31 -6.16 5.75
CA ASP A 263 5.64 -5.15 6.56
C ASP A 263 4.35 -4.64 5.90
N ILE A 264 4.28 -4.59 4.56
CA ILE A 264 3.06 -4.17 3.86
C ILE A 264 1.95 -5.22 3.94
N GLU A 265 2.28 -6.51 3.99
CA GLU A 265 1.28 -7.57 4.20
C GLU A 265 0.64 -7.45 5.59
N VAL A 266 1.45 -7.12 6.61
CA VAL A 266 0.97 -6.84 7.96
C VAL A 266 0.07 -5.60 7.97
N PHE A 267 0.44 -4.55 7.26
CA PHE A 267 -0.36 -3.35 7.08
C PHE A 267 -1.70 -3.65 6.38
N PHE A 268 -1.70 -4.39 5.28
CA PHE A 268 -2.95 -4.79 4.61
C PHE A 268 -3.86 -5.62 5.51
N ARG A 269 -3.30 -6.54 6.31
CA ARG A 269 -4.07 -7.31 7.28
C ARG A 269 -4.72 -6.38 8.30
N PHE A 270 -3.98 -5.43 8.84
CA PHE A 270 -4.49 -4.46 9.79
C PHE A 270 -5.67 -3.65 9.22
N ILE A 271 -5.52 -2.98 8.07
CA ILE A 271 -6.60 -2.15 7.53
C ILE A 271 -7.82 -2.97 7.13
N LYS A 272 -7.64 -4.22 6.67
CA LYS A 272 -8.74 -5.11 6.29
C LYS A 272 -9.50 -5.66 7.51
N GLN A 273 -8.81 -6.04 8.56
CA GLN A 273 -9.41 -6.66 9.73
C GLN A 273 -9.95 -5.65 10.74
N GLU A 274 -9.21 -4.57 10.97
CA GLU A 274 -9.54 -3.62 12.04
C GLU A 274 -10.26 -2.36 11.53
N LEU A 275 -10.04 -1.97 10.27
CA LEU A 275 -10.63 -0.76 9.67
C LEU A 275 -11.66 -1.05 8.58
N ASN A 276 -12.08 -2.31 8.45
CA ASN A 276 -13.13 -2.74 7.53
C ASN A 276 -12.87 -2.42 6.04
N PHE A 277 -11.60 -2.31 5.64
CA PHE A 277 -11.19 -1.96 4.28
C PHE A 277 -11.55 -3.01 3.22
N SER A 278 -12.03 -4.19 3.62
CA SER A 278 -12.51 -5.25 2.74
C SER A 278 -13.96 -5.08 2.27
N HIS A 279 -14.65 -4.01 2.70
CA HIS A 279 -16.05 -3.76 2.38
C HIS A 279 -16.25 -2.39 1.72
N PHE A 280 -17.08 -2.35 0.69
CA PHE A 280 -17.44 -1.12 0.03
C PHE A 280 -18.61 -0.41 0.76
N LEU A 281 -18.39 0.85 1.13
CA LEU A 281 -19.44 1.74 1.64
C LEU A 281 -20.18 2.49 0.52
N SER A 282 -19.59 2.56 -0.66
CA SER A 282 -20.14 3.10 -1.89
C SER A 282 -19.81 2.17 -3.05
N MET A 283 -20.69 2.10 -4.06
CA MET A 283 -20.49 1.32 -5.28
C MET A 283 -19.98 2.16 -6.46
N ASN A 284 -19.81 3.45 -6.23
CA ASN A 284 -19.28 4.42 -7.19
C ASN A 284 -17.79 4.63 -6.93
N GLU A 285 -16.99 4.79 -7.98
CA GLU A 285 -15.54 4.95 -7.90
C GLU A 285 -15.13 6.15 -7.04
N ASN A 286 -15.83 7.29 -7.19
CA ASN A 286 -15.59 8.48 -6.40
C ASN A 286 -15.75 8.23 -4.90
N GLY A 287 -16.85 7.58 -4.50
CA GLY A 287 -17.09 7.21 -3.10
C GLY A 287 -16.08 6.20 -2.57
N ILE A 288 -15.65 5.24 -3.40
CA ILE A 288 -14.61 4.27 -3.05
C ILE A 288 -13.28 4.97 -2.78
N GLN A 289 -12.88 5.94 -3.62
CA GLN A 289 -11.67 6.74 -3.42
C GLN A 289 -11.72 7.55 -2.12
N ILE A 290 -12.84 8.19 -1.84
CA ILE A 290 -13.03 8.95 -0.60
C ILE A 290 -12.87 8.04 0.62
N VAL A 291 -13.54 6.89 0.62
CA VAL A 291 -13.46 5.91 1.71
C VAL A 291 -12.03 5.40 1.89
N MET A 292 -11.30 5.17 0.79
CA MET A 292 -9.88 4.81 0.87
C MET A 292 -9.07 5.88 1.60
N TYR A 293 -9.16 7.15 1.21
CA TYR A 293 -8.39 8.22 1.87
C TYR A 293 -8.77 8.37 3.34
N MET A 294 -10.06 8.31 3.68
CA MET A 294 -10.51 8.34 5.08
C MET A 294 -9.95 7.17 5.89
N THR A 295 -9.95 5.96 5.31
CA THR A 295 -9.37 4.78 5.96
C THR A 295 -7.86 4.94 6.18
N LEU A 296 -7.13 5.48 5.20
CA LEU A 296 -5.69 5.70 5.32
C LEU A 296 -5.35 6.78 6.36
N ILE A 297 -6.16 7.84 6.46
CA ILE A 297 -6.04 8.84 7.54
C ILE A 297 -6.27 8.18 8.90
N THR A 298 -7.34 7.42 9.05
CA THR A 298 -7.62 6.67 10.29
C THR A 298 -6.49 5.70 10.63
N ALA A 299 -5.95 4.99 9.63
CA ALA A 299 -4.82 4.09 9.81
C ALA A 299 -3.59 4.84 10.37
N MET A 300 -3.26 6.02 9.84
CA MET A 300 -2.15 6.84 10.36
C MET A 300 -2.34 7.18 11.84
N LEU A 301 -3.54 7.63 12.23
CA LEU A 301 -3.84 7.96 13.62
C LEU A 301 -3.71 6.74 14.55
N VAL A 302 -4.26 5.59 14.13
CA VAL A 302 -4.15 4.33 14.91
C VAL A 302 -2.69 3.89 15.03
N MET A 303 -1.88 4.05 13.98
CA MET A 303 -0.48 3.63 14.00
C MET A 303 0.37 4.51 14.92
N ILE A 304 0.09 5.82 14.96
CA ILE A 304 0.71 6.74 15.93
C ILE A 304 0.32 6.30 17.34
N TYR A 305 -0.98 6.17 17.62
CA TYR A 305 -1.49 5.75 18.92
C TYR A 305 -0.90 4.41 19.39
N LYS A 306 -0.84 3.43 18.46
CA LYS A 306 -0.19 2.14 18.70
C LYS A 306 1.28 2.31 19.10
N ARG A 307 2.03 3.15 18.39
CA ARG A 307 3.47 3.38 18.63
C ARG A 307 3.71 4.05 19.97
N GLU A 308 3.01 5.14 20.25
CA GLU A 308 3.15 5.92 21.49
C GLU A 308 2.81 5.09 22.73
N ASN A 309 1.84 4.19 22.62
CA ASN A 309 1.40 3.33 23.73
C ASN A 309 2.06 1.94 23.75
N ASN A 310 2.90 1.60 22.76
CA ASN A 310 3.56 0.30 22.63
C ASN A 310 2.60 -0.89 22.73
N ILE A 311 1.47 -0.86 21.99
CA ILE A 311 0.40 -1.87 22.00
C ILE A 311 0.19 -2.47 20.60
N GLY A 312 -0.61 -3.58 20.53
CA GLY A 312 -1.00 -4.19 19.26
C GLY A 312 -2.11 -3.43 18.53
N TYR A 313 -2.32 -3.70 17.22
CA TYR A 313 -3.31 -3.02 16.38
C TYR A 313 -4.73 -3.11 16.92
N THR A 314 -5.22 -4.30 17.24
CA THR A 314 -6.59 -4.51 17.79
C THR A 314 -6.81 -3.73 19.07
N THR A 315 -5.80 -3.74 19.96
CA THR A 315 -5.86 -2.98 21.22
C THR A 315 -5.86 -1.48 20.95
N ALA A 316 -5.05 -1.01 19.99
CA ALA A 316 -4.97 0.40 19.63
C ALA A 316 -6.31 0.91 19.08
N VAL A 317 -6.93 0.21 18.13
CA VAL A 317 -8.24 0.57 17.58
C VAL A 317 -9.29 0.65 18.67
N ARG A 318 -9.37 -0.36 19.53
CA ARG A 318 -10.35 -0.41 20.63
C ARG A 318 -10.14 0.72 21.64
N ARG A 319 -8.91 0.93 22.12
CA ARG A 319 -8.62 1.98 23.12
C ARG A 319 -8.82 3.37 22.55
N MET A 320 -8.31 3.63 21.34
CA MET A 320 -8.52 4.89 20.66
C MET A 320 -10.01 5.22 20.47
N GLY A 321 -10.84 4.21 20.16
CA GLY A 321 -12.30 4.38 20.08
C GLY A 321 -12.89 4.86 21.39
N ILE A 322 -12.54 4.22 22.52
CA ILE A 322 -13.00 4.60 23.86
C ILE A 322 -12.55 6.02 24.22
N GLU A 323 -11.29 6.37 23.93
CA GLU A 323 -10.76 7.71 24.23
C GLU A 323 -11.43 8.80 23.38
N LEU A 324 -11.73 8.51 22.11
CA LEU A 324 -12.51 9.43 21.26
C LEU A 324 -13.94 9.64 21.80
N GLU A 325 -14.62 8.58 22.25
CA GLU A 325 -15.93 8.70 22.89
C GLU A 325 -15.86 9.56 24.16
N ASN A 326 -14.86 9.32 25.03
CA ASN A 326 -14.63 10.12 26.22
C ASN A 326 -14.34 11.60 25.89
N LEU A 327 -13.54 11.87 24.86
CA LEU A 327 -13.26 13.23 24.38
C LEU A 327 -14.54 13.92 23.89
N ILE A 328 -15.38 13.23 23.12
CA ILE A 328 -16.66 13.74 22.63
C ILE A 328 -17.56 14.09 23.83
N MET A 329 -17.65 13.20 24.81
CA MET A 329 -18.44 13.45 26.03
C MET A 329 -17.92 14.66 26.79
N ALA A 330 -16.59 14.82 26.92
CA ALA A 330 -15.98 15.98 27.55
C ALA A 330 -16.34 17.30 26.83
N ILE A 331 -16.27 17.30 25.49
CA ILE A 331 -16.67 18.46 24.67
C ILE A 331 -18.15 18.83 24.93
N ILE A 332 -19.04 17.84 24.93
CA ILE A 332 -20.46 18.05 25.18
C ILE A 332 -20.72 18.65 26.57
N VAL A 333 -20.03 18.15 27.60
CA VAL A 333 -20.14 18.69 28.96
C VAL A 333 -19.71 20.15 29.00
N ILE A 334 -18.58 20.50 28.38
CA ILE A 334 -18.07 21.89 28.33
C ILE A 334 -19.05 22.81 27.58
N GLU A 335 -19.51 22.41 26.40
CA GLU A 335 -20.44 23.20 25.60
C GLU A 335 -21.80 23.39 26.27
N SER A 336 -22.19 22.45 27.14
CA SER A 336 -23.40 22.55 27.96
C SER A 336 -23.24 23.38 29.25
N GLY A 337 -22.03 23.98 29.46
CA GLY A 337 -21.73 24.75 30.67
C GLY A 337 -21.46 23.90 31.91
N GLY A 338 -21.18 22.61 31.73
CA GLY A 338 -20.82 21.68 32.81
C GLY A 338 -19.35 21.80 33.21
N ASP A 339 -19.03 21.28 34.41
CA ASP A 339 -17.68 21.24 34.95
C ASP A 339 -17.09 19.83 34.83
N LEU A 340 -16.02 19.69 34.04
CA LEU A 340 -15.31 18.42 33.84
C LEU A 340 -14.74 17.83 35.14
N ASN A 341 -14.38 18.69 36.11
CA ASN A 341 -13.86 18.22 37.41
C ASN A 341 -14.89 17.44 38.22
N LYS A 342 -16.18 17.59 37.91
CA LYS A 342 -17.27 16.85 38.53
C LYS A 342 -17.56 15.53 37.79
N THR A 343 -16.89 15.26 36.69
CA THR A 343 -17.00 14.04 35.91
C THR A 343 -15.78 13.14 36.15
N GLN A 344 -15.92 11.84 35.95
CA GLN A 344 -14.78 10.92 35.95
C GLN A 344 -14.11 10.83 34.57
N LEU A 345 -14.49 11.72 33.63
CA LEU A 345 -13.88 11.81 32.31
C LEU A 345 -12.48 12.43 32.45
N ARG A 346 -11.45 11.59 32.28
CA ARG A 346 -10.07 12.07 32.23
C ARG A 346 -9.75 12.50 30.81
N PRO A 347 -9.06 13.64 30.60
CA PRO A 347 -8.52 13.94 29.27
C PRO A 347 -7.57 12.80 28.86
N PRO A 348 -7.45 12.48 27.56
CA PRO A 348 -6.47 11.51 27.09
C PRO A 348 -5.08 11.96 27.53
N VAL A 349 -4.29 11.02 28.04
CA VAL A 349 -2.91 11.23 28.51
C VAL A 349 -1.97 11.31 27.35
#